data_aa1d1e3b18947ee2cea5f760d4095c3d
#
_entry.id   aa1d1e3b18947ee2cea5f760d4095c3d
#
_cell.length_a   1.000
_cell.length_b   1.000
_cell.length_c   1.000
_cell.angle_alpha   90.00
_cell.angle_beta   90.00
_cell.angle_gamma   90.00
#
_symmetry.space_group_name_H-M   'P 1'
#
loop_
_entity.id
_entity.type
_entity.pdbx_description
1 polymer ?
#
loop_
_entity_poly.entity_id
_entity_poly.type
_entity_poly.pdbx_seq_one_letter_code
_entity_poly.pdbx_strand_id
1 'polypeptide(L)'
;MQTLRTLLTGLFIATASISMAQVTVSTSQLNGTKWRVKGSTSGSVYEYTMSQEIWHRKDGSFCTYPYYLTDTPITSYEYSAFDYSKVGKNTKGRYMVSANDILKITYCASIQSFDKTKGVFVLKLVTKGLIGTGDGICEYEMVK
;
A
#
# COMPACT_ATOMS: atom_id res chain seq x y z
N MET A 1 -11.27 59.62 25.87
CA MET A 1 -11.46 58.17 26.02
C MET A 1 -11.12 57.54 24.70
N GLN A 2 -9.96 56.91 24.60
CA GLN A 2 -9.58 56.12 23.44
C GLN A 2 -9.88 54.67 23.73
N THR A 3 -10.81 54.09 22.97
CA THR A 3 -11.13 52.66 23.02
C THR A 3 -10.09 51.91 22.24
N LEU A 4 -9.29 51.10 22.97
CA LEU A 4 -8.30 50.18 22.43
C LEU A 4 -9.03 49.05 21.70
N ARG A 5 -9.02 49.07 20.36
CA ARG A 5 -9.48 47.95 19.55
C ARG A 5 -8.35 46.94 19.46
N THR A 6 -8.45 45.87 20.24
CA THR A 6 -7.60 44.72 20.16
C THR A 6 -7.94 43.95 18.87
N LEU A 7 -7.09 44.06 17.86
CA LEU A 7 -7.13 43.20 16.68
C LEU A 7 -6.62 41.82 17.10
N LEU A 8 -7.54 40.90 17.27
CA LEU A 8 -7.21 39.48 17.42
C LEU A 8 -6.90 38.93 16.02
N THR A 9 -5.62 38.90 15.66
CA THR A 9 -5.15 38.25 14.45
C THR A 9 -5.17 36.76 14.71
N GLY A 10 -6.24 36.09 14.30
CA GLY A 10 -6.32 34.63 14.31
C GLY A 10 -5.30 34.06 13.34
N LEU A 11 -4.26 33.44 13.88
CA LEU A 11 -3.33 32.63 13.10
C LEU A 11 -4.04 31.38 12.65
N PHE A 12 -4.57 31.37 11.45
CA PHE A 12 -5.03 30.17 10.78
C PHE A 12 -3.79 29.34 10.41
N ILE A 13 -3.45 28.37 11.24
CA ILE A 13 -2.52 27.31 10.85
C ILE A 13 -3.33 26.40 9.89
N ALA A 14 -3.20 26.66 8.60
CA ALA A 14 -3.64 25.74 7.58
C ALA A 14 -2.74 24.50 7.70
N THR A 15 -3.21 23.46 8.38
CA THR A 15 -2.64 22.14 8.27
C THR A 15 -2.88 21.69 6.83
N ALA A 16 -1.92 21.92 5.96
CA ALA A 16 -1.88 21.31 4.65
C ALA A 16 -1.76 19.80 4.89
N SER A 17 -2.86 19.09 4.85
CA SER A 17 -2.88 17.65 4.64
C SER A 17 -2.17 17.45 3.30
N ILE A 18 -0.93 16.98 3.34
CA ILE A 18 -0.23 16.53 2.14
C ILE A 18 -1.00 15.30 1.67
N SER A 19 -1.96 15.53 0.80
CA SER A 19 -2.60 14.47 0.02
C SER A 19 -1.49 13.91 -0.86
N MET A 20 -0.89 12.79 -0.46
CA MET A 20 0.04 12.08 -1.33
C MET A 20 -0.76 11.63 -2.54
N ALA A 21 -0.44 12.19 -3.72
CA ALA A 21 -1.08 11.82 -4.96
C ALA A 21 -0.79 10.33 -5.23
N GLN A 22 -1.83 9.54 -5.47
CA GLN A 22 -1.68 8.15 -5.88
C GLN A 22 -0.87 8.04 -7.16
N VAL A 23 -0.02 7.02 -7.25
CA VAL A 23 0.80 6.74 -8.42
C VAL A 23 0.33 5.47 -9.13
N THR A 24 0.43 5.49 -10.45
CA THR A 24 0.17 4.31 -11.29
C THR A 24 1.43 3.47 -11.40
N VAL A 25 1.29 2.18 -11.10
CA VAL A 25 2.38 1.19 -11.19
C VAL A 25 1.92 0.03 -12.06
N SER A 26 2.83 -0.59 -12.79
CA SER A 26 2.59 -1.82 -13.55
C SER A 26 3.18 -3.04 -12.84
N THR A 27 2.60 -4.21 -13.10
CA THR A 27 3.11 -5.48 -12.57
C THR A 27 4.57 -5.71 -13.00
N SER A 28 4.93 -5.33 -14.24
CA SER A 28 6.30 -5.44 -14.73
C SER A 28 7.30 -4.55 -13.97
N GLN A 29 6.86 -3.41 -13.43
CA GLN A 29 7.71 -2.56 -12.58
C GLN A 29 7.97 -3.19 -11.21
N LEU A 30 6.99 -3.92 -10.66
CA LEU A 30 7.13 -4.64 -9.38
C LEU A 30 7.91 -5.93 -9.52
N ASN A 31 7.79 -6.61 -10.67
CA ASN A 31 8.43 -7.91 -10.90
C ASN A 31 9.92 -7.91 -10.60
N GLY A 32 10.36 -8.86 -9.78
CA GLY A 32 11.75 -9.00 -9.36
C GLY A 32 12.21 -8.04 -8.26
N THR A 33 11.31 -7.23 -7.70
CA THR A 33 11.65 -6.33 -6.58
C THR A 33 11.45 -7.01 -5.24
N LYS A 34 12.27 -6.60 -4.26
CA LYS A 34 12.18 -7.07 -2.86
C LYS A 34 12.13 -5.88 -1.92
N TRP A 35 11.27 -5.97 -0.95
CA TRP A 35 10.95 -4.87 -0.03
C TRP A 35 10.88 -5.37 1.41
N ARG A 36 11.21 -4.51 2.36
CA ARG A 36 10.94 -4.72 3.78
C ARG A 36 10.21 -3.51 4.35
N VAL A 37 9.45 -3.73 5.39
CA VAL A 37 8.81 -2.62 6.10
C VAL A 37 9.90 -1.74 6.73
N LYS A 38 9.86 -0.45 6.44
CA LYS A 38 10.82 0.53 6.93
C LYS A 38 10.85 0.53 8.46
N GLY A 39 12.05 0.40 9.01
CA GLY A 39 12.25 0.35 10.46
C GLY A 39 11.84 -0.96 11.15
N SER A 40 11.36 -1.96 10.43
CA SER A 40 11.02 -3.26 11.00
C SER A 40 12.26 -4.08 11.32
N THR A 41 12.24 -4.74 12.48
CA THR A 41 13.26 -5.69 12.93
C THR A 41 12.85 -7.15 12.73
N SER A 42 11.67 -7.40 12.14
CA SER A 42 11.11 -8.75 11.95
C SER A 42 11.94 -9.65 11.04
N GLY A 43 12.75 -9.07 10.17
CA GLY A 43 13.50 -9.81 9.14
C GLY A 43 12.62 -10.28 7.97
N SER A 44 11.37 -9.85 7.90
CA SER A 44 10.46 -10.18 6.80
C SER A 44 10.84 -9.42 5.52
N VAL A 45 10.79 -10.13 4.38
CA VAL A 45 11.00 -9.57 3.05
C VAL A 45 9.80 -9.92 2.17
N TYR A 46 9.31 -8.94 1.43
CA TYR A 46 8.23 -9.08 0.46
C TYR A 46 8.80 -9.01 -0.95
N GLU A 47 8.69 -10.10 -1.68
CA GLU A 47 9.14 -10.21 -3.07
C GLU A 47 7.94 -10.20 -4.00
N TYR A 48 8.04 -9.45 -5.10
CA TYR A 48 7.00 -9.42 -6.12
C TYR A 48 7.47 -10.12 -7.40
N THR A 49 6.63 -11.00 -7.90
CA THR A 49 6.74 -11.60 -9.24
C THR A 49 5.66 -11.01 -10.15
N MET A 50 5.50 -11.52 -11.37
CA MET A 50 4.40 -11.12 -12.25
C MET A 50 3.01 -11.51 -11.72
N SER A 51 2.94 -12.48 -10.80
CA SER A 51 1.67 -13.06 -10.37
C SER A 51 1.48 -13.12 -8.86
N GLN A 52 2.54 -12.97 -8.09
CA GLN A 52 2.50 -13.22 -6.64
C GLN A 52 3.34 -12.20 -5.86
N GLU A 53 2.82 -11.85 -4.70
CA GLU A 53 3.59 -11.34 -3.57
C GLU A 53 4.04 -12.54 -2.73
N ILE A 54 5.33 -12.62 -2.43
CA ILE A 54 5.92 -13.69 -1.62
C ILE A 54 6.43 -13.06 -0.32
N TRP A 55 5.81 -13.41 0.78
CA TRP A 55 6.27 -12.99 2.10
C TRP A 55 7.26 -14.01 2.65
N HIS A 56 8.54 -13.67 2.64
CA HIS A 56 9.62 -14.45 3.26
C HIS A 56 9.76 -14.05 4.73
N ARG A 57 9.74 -15.02 5.62
CA ARG A 57 9.98 -14.82 7.05
C ARG A 57 11.45 -15.09 7.39
N LYS A 58 11.87 -14.58 8.55
CA LYS A 58 13.25 -14.77 9.06
C LYS A 58 13.65 -16.23 9.25
N ASP A 59 12.71 -17.11 9.56
CA ASP A 59 12.94 -18.55 9.76
C ASP A 59 13.07 -19.34 8.46
N GLY A 60 12.99 -18.67 7.29
CA GLY A 60 13.05 -19.29 5.97
C GLY A 60 11.70 -19.78 5.44
N SER A 61 10.63 -19.74 6.25
CA SER A 61 9.27 -20.01 5.76
C SER A 61 8.77 -18.88 4.87
N PHE A 62 7.81 -19.18 4.00
CA PHE A 62 7.19 -18.15 3.15
C PHE A 62 5.71 -18.42 2.91
N CYS A 63 4.98 -17.36 2.57
CA CYS A 63 3.61 -17.42 2.08
C CYS A 63 3.52 -16.70 0.75
N THR A 64 2.62 -17.14 -0.13
CA THR A 64 2.39 -16.51 -1.44
C THR A 64 0.96 -16.00 -1.52
N TYR A 65 0.81 -14.81 -2.09
CA TYR A 65 -0.47 -14.17 -2.31
C TYR A 65 -0.57 -13.77 -3.77
N PRO A 66 -1.55 -14.29 -4.54
CA PRO A 66 -1.79 -13.79 -5.88
C PRO A 66 -2.19 -12.32 -5.83
N TYR A 67 -1.75 -11.53 -6.82
CA TYR A 67 -2.08 -10.12 -6.91
C TYR A 67 -2.20 -9.64 -8.35
N TYR A 68 -2.83 -8.49 -8.50
CA TYR A 68 -2.86 -7.70 -9.72
C TYR A 68 -3.00 -6.21 -9.39
N LEU A 69 -2.77 -5.36 -10.37
CA LEU A 69 -2.93 -3.92 -10.26
C LEU A 69 -4.15 -3.46 -11.05
N THR A 70 -4.84 -2.43 -10.57
CA THR A 70 -6.05 -1.89 -11.19
C THR A 70 -6.24 -0.42 -10.86
N ASP A 71 -6.98 0.30 -11.69
CA ASP A 71 -7.39 1.69 -11.40
C ASP A 71 -8.71 1.77 -10.63
N THR A 72 -9.43 0.66 -10.48
CA THR A 72 -10.69 0.60 -9.75
C THR A 72 -10.46 0.08 -8.34
N PRO A 73 -10.76 0.86 -7.28
CA PRO A 73 -10.61 0.39 -5.92
C PRO A 73 -11.60 -0.72 -5.59
N ILE A 74 -11.16 -1.71 -4.81
CA ILE A 74 -11.99 -2.76 -4.24
C ILE A 74 -12.13 -2.49 -2.76
N THR A 75 -13.36 -2.28 -2.29
CA THR A 75 -13.65 -1.97 -0.89
C THR A 75 -14.12 -3.18 -0.08
N SER A 76 -14.58 -4.23 -0.76
CA SER A 76 -14.99 -5.48 -0.14
C SER A 76 -13.78 -6.36 0.16
N TYR A 77 -13.74 -6.91 1.37
CA TYR A 77 -12.74 -7.91 1.76
C TYR A 77 -13.17 -9.35 1.40
N GLU A 78 -14.35 -9.53 0.82
CA GLU A 78 -14.83 -10.85 0.43
C GLU A 78 -13.91 -11.45 -0.65
N TYR A 79 -13.65 -12.74 -0.53
CA TYR A 79 -12.79 -13.46 -1.46
C TYR A 79 -13.29 -13.42 -2.90
N SER A 80 -14.62 -13.40 -3.09
CA SER A 80 -15.28 -13.28 -4.39
C SER A 80 -15.00 -11.95 -5.12
N ALA A 81 -14.53 -10.92 -4.41
CA ALA A 81 -14.16 -9.64 -5.00
C ALA A 81 -12.83 -9.69 -5.76
N PHE A 82 -12.02 -10.75 -5.57
CA PHE A 82 -10.75 -10.93 -6.25
C PHE A 82 -10.93 -11.52 -7.64
N ASP A 83 -10.33 -10.89 -8.65
CA ASP A 83 -10.40 -11.31 -10.04
C ASP A 83 -9.16 -12.10 -10.46
N TYR A 84 -9.21 -13.42 -10.37
CA TYR A 84 -8.10 -14.30 -10.76
C TYR A 84 -7.71 -14.20 -12.23
N SER A 85 -8.60 -13.74 -13.11
CA SER A 85 -8.32 -13.62 -14.54
C SER A 85 -7.22 -12.58 -14.84
N LYS A 86 -6.96 -11.66 -13.90
CA LYS A 86 -5.94 -10.61 -14.01
C LYS A 86 -4.57 -11.03 -13.51
N VAL A 87 -4.47 -12.13 -12.75
CA VAL A 87 -3.23 -12.62 -12.16
C VAL A 87 -2.29 -13.14 -13.25
N GLY A 88 -1.01 -12.81 -13.14
CA GLY A 88 0.02 -13.22 -14.09
C GLY A 88 0.08 -12.39 -15.38
N LYS A 89 -0.82 -11.44 -15.56
CA LYS A 89 -0.82 -10.48 -16.67
C LYS A 89 -0.09 -9.21 -16.28
N ASN A 90 0.44 -8.48 -17.25
CA ASN A 90 1.00 -7.16 -17.00
C ASN A 90 -0.12 -6.14 -16.82
N THR A 91 -0.69 -6.11 -15.63
CA THR A 91 -1.70 -5.13 -15.24
C THR A 91 -1.06 -3.86 -14.73
N LYS A 92 -1.80 -2.77 -14.71
CA LYS A 92 -1.37 -1.48 -14.17
C LYS A 92 -2.49 -0.76 -13.45
N GLY A 93 -2.15 0.08 -12.49
CA GLY A 93 -3.13 0.91 -11.82
C GLY A 93 -2.58 1.55 -10.55
N ARG A 94 -3.46 2.26 -9.88
CA ARG A 94 -3.18 2.97 -8.63
C ARG A 94 -3.50 2.14 -7.39
N TYR A 95 -4.05 0.95 -7.58
CA TYR A 95 -4.42 0.03 -6.51
C TYR A 95 -3.79 -1.34 -6.75
N MET A 96 -3.30 -1.91 -5.67
CA MET A 96 -2.85 -3.31 -5.62
C MET A 96 -3.94 -4.12 -4.95
N VAL A 97 -4.37 -5.19 -5.61
CA VAL A 97 -5.35 -6.14 -5.09
C VAL A 97 -4.67 -7.48 -4.91
N SER A 98 -4.75 -8.04 -3.72
CA SER A 98 -4.20 -9.36 -3.39
C SER A 98 -5.22 -10.22 -2.68
N ALA A 99 -5.05 -11.53 -2.74
CA ALA A 99 -5.90 -12.47 -2.05
C ALA A 99 -5.10 -13.36 -1.10
N ASN A 100 -5.71 -13.66 0.03
CA ASN A 100 -5.25 -14.73 0.91
C ASN A 100 -6.14 -15.96 0.69
N ASP A 101 -5.62 -16.97 0.02
CA ASP A 101 -6.36 -18.17 -0.35
C ASP A 101 -6.70 -19.07 0.84
N ILE A 102 -5.94 -18.96 1.93
CA ILE A 102 -6.17 -19.70 3.17
C ILE A 102 -7.30 -19.07 3.98
N LEU A 103 -7.19 -17.77 4.22
CA LEU A 103 -8.19 -17.03 5.00
C LEU A 103 -9.43 -16.65 4.19
N LYS A 104 -9.40 -16.84 2.86
CA LYS A 104 -10.47 -16.46 1.94
C LYS A 104 -10.82 -14.96 2.03
N ILE A 105 -9.81 -14.14 1.92
CA ILE A 105 -9.92 -12.69 2.05
C ILE A 105 -9.28 -12.00 0.85
N THR A 106 -9.88 -10.89 0.43
CA THR A 106 -9.33 -9.95 -0.56
C THR A 106 -8.82 -8.70 0.15
N TYR A 107 -7.61 -8.29 -0.19
CA TYR A 107 -7.02 -7.02 0.23
C TYR A 107 -6.90 -6.07 -0.94
N CYS A 108 -7.17 -4.80 -0.70
CA CYS A 108 -6.91 -3.74 -1.66
C CYS A 108 -6.15 -2.61 -0.96
N ALA A 109 -5.07 -2.16 -1.55
CA ALA A 109 -4.30 -1.03 -1.08
C ALA A 109 -4.07 -0.03 -2.21
N SER A 110 -4.19 1.26 -1.89
CA SER A 110 -3.83 2.33 -2.81
C SER A 110 -2.31 2.55 -2.78
N ILE A 111 -1.71 2.74 -3.95
CA ILE A 111 -0.28 3.01 -4.07
C ILE A 111 -0.07 4.52 -3.92
N GLN A 112 0.54 4.92 -2.81
CA GLN A 112 0.79 6.31 -2.48
C GLN A 112 2.11 6.81 -3.05
N SER A 113 3.13 5.93 -3.13
CA SER A 113 4.43 6.23 -3.68
C SER A 113 5.09 4.95 -4.18
N PHE A 114 5.82 5.05 -5.29
CA PHE A 114 6.64 3.97 -5.83
C PHE A 114 7.82 4.57 -6.61
N ASP A 115 9.04 4.34 -6.14
CA ASP A 115 10.25 4.78 -6.81
C ASP A 115 11.37 3.74 -6.55
N LYS A 116 11.69 2.95 -7.57
CA LYS A 116 12.75 1.92 -7.48
C LYS A 116 14.14 2.53 -7.30
N THR A 117 14.39 3.69 -7.87
CA THR A 117 15.69 4.36 -7.79
C THR A 117 15.95 4.87 -6.37
N LYS A 118 14.94 5.46 -5.74
CA LYS A 118 14.98 5.91 -4.35
C LYS A 118 14.73 4.79 -3.35
N GLY A 119 14.26 3.62 -3.80
CA GLY A 119 13.91 2.49 -2.93
C GLY A 119 12.72 2.76 -2.04
N VAL A 120 11.69 3.43 -2.55
CA VAL A 120 10.48 3.83 -1.81
C VAL A 120 9.26 3.14 -2.40
N PHE A 121 8.44 2.56 -1.52
CA PHE A 121 7.13 2.00 -1.85
C PHE A 121 6.19 2.21 -0.67
N VAL A 122 5.09 2.92 -0.87
CA VAL A 122 4.11 3.24 0.18
C VAL A 122 2.73 2.79 -0.25
N LEU A 123 2.11 1.98 0.57
CA LEU A 123 0.75 1.48 0.41
C LEU A 123 -0.17 2.00 1.52
N LYS A 124 -1.42 2.27 1.17
CA LYS A 124 -2.48 2.59 2.12
C LYS A 124 -3.65 1.63 1.94
N LEU A 125 -4.01 0.90 2.99
CA LEU A 125 -5.09 -0.08 2.95
C LEU A 125 -6.43 0.60 2.65
N VAL A 126 -7.17 0.03 1.69
CA VAL A 126 -8.52 0.46 1.27
C VAL A 126 -9.59 -0.45 1.86
N THR A 127 -9.39 -1.77 1.82
CA THR A 127 -10.33 -2.73 2.41
C THR A 127 -10.39 -2.57 3.92
N LYS A 128 -11.58 -2.34 4.44
CA LYS A 128 -11.84 -2.16 5.87
C LYS A 128 -12.46 -3.41 6.47
N GLY A 129 -12.14 -3.71 7.71
CA GLY A 129 -12.94 -4.64 8.52
C GLY A 129 -12.20 -5.80 9.13
N LEU A 130 -10.92 -6.01 8.87
CA LEU A 130 -10.29 -7.22 9.38
C LEU A 130 -9.27 -7.03 10.48
N ILE A 131 -8.46 -6.01 10.50
CA ILE A 131 -7.47 -5.86 11.57
C ILE A 131 -6.90 -4.43 11.57
N GLY A 132 -6.90 -3.79 12.75
CA GLY A 132 -6.02 -2.70 13.08
C GLY A 132 -6.69 -1.34 13.17
N THR A 133 -6.34 -0.66 14.23
CA THR A 133 -6.72 0.70 14.59
C THR A 133 -5.80 1.76 13.98
N GLY A 134 -4.91 1.38 13.04
CA GLY A 134 -3.99 2.30 12.38
C GLY A 134 -4.61 3.00 11.17
N ASP A 135 -3.88 3.95 10.60
CA ASP A 135 -4.22 4.64 9.36
C ASP A 135 -4.11 3.73 8.11
N GLY A 136 -3.63 2.51 8.28
CA GLY A 136 -3.45 1.52 7.22
C GLY A 136 -2.28 1.84 6.28
N ILE A 137 -1.41 2.77 6.63
CA ILE A 137 -0.25 3.13 5.81
C ILE A 137 0.92 2.20 6.15
N CYS A 138 1.53 1.64 5.12
CA CYS A 138 2.75 0.85 5.24
C CYS A 138 3.82 1.42 4.31
N GLU A 139 4.95 1.82 4.89
CA GLU A 139 6.12 2.28 4.16
C GLU A 139 7.13 1.15 4.04
N TYR A 140 7.58 0.91 2.82
CA TYR A 140 8.60 -0.09 2.51
C TYR A 140 9.87 0.56 2.00
N GLU A 141 10.99 -0.08 2.28
CA GLU A 141 12.29 0.23 1.68
C GLU A 141 12.80 -0.97 0.87
N MET A 142 13.49 -0.70 -0.23
CA MET A 142 13.99 -1.76 -1.11
C MET A 142 15.15 -2.52 -0.45
N VAL A 143 15.09 -3.84 -0.55
CA VAL A 143 16.19 -4.74 -0.20
C VAL A 143 17.10 -4.86 -1.42
N LYS A 144 18.39 -4.55 -1.22
CA LYS A 144 19.42 -4.69 -2.25
C LYS A 144 19.94 -6.13 -2.32
#